data_e760b6b07995d988e93e222b2bf0506f
#
_entry.id   e760b6b07995d988e93e222b2bf0506f
#
_cell.length_a   1.000
_cell.length_b   1.000
_cell.length_c   1.000
_cell.angle_alpha   90.00
_cell.angle_beta   90.00
_cell.angle_gamma   90.00
#
_symmetry.space_group_name_H-M   'P 1'
#
loop_
_entity.id
_entity.type
_entity.pdbx_description
1 polymer ?
#
loop_
_entity_poly.entity_id
_entity_poly.type
_entity_poly.pdbx_seq_one_letter_code
_entity_poly.pdbx_strand_id
1 'polypeptide(L)'
;LVLVLCGMSLFSFKAPRGKKSLSALSGAACATFLPEAFLRYAVGGVFHLDYVSQIGETMGSLGGLAAGALVPLAFGISPVFSIILGLSLIKVSLLPAFITAYLLSFVVEQMQKRIPEGIDLLVVILVIPVAASLVAGFIQPVVLGVLEVIGGTILSAVDGNPYVMGAILGAIIPIVGM
;
A
#
# COMPACT_ATOMS: atom_id res chain seq x y z
N LEU A 1 -12.76 10.90 8.92
CA LEU A 1 -12.90 10.33 7.59
C LEU A 1 -12.83 11.41 6.51
N VAL A 2 -13.66 12.47 6.59
CA VAL A 2 -13.67 13.59 5.62
C VAL A 2 -12.29 14.24 5.45
N LEU A 3 -11.54 14.45 6.53
CA LEU A 3 -10.17 14.99 6.48
C LEU A 3 -9.20 14.07 5.73
N VAL A 4 -9.34 12.75 5.89
CA VAL A 4 -8.50 11.78 5.16
C VAL A 4 -8.83 11.80 3.67
N LEU A 5 -10.10 11.85 3.32
CA LEU A 5 -10.55 11.94 1.92
C LEU A 5 -10.10 13.25 1.27
N CYS A 6 -10.24 14.38 1.97
CA CYS A 6 -9.70 15.65 1.51
C CYS A 6 -8.17 15.60 1.36
N GLY A 7 -7.47 14.97 2.29
CA GLY A 7 -6.03 14.77 2.22
C GLY A 7 -5.61 13.93 1.00
N MET A 8 -6.28 12.83 0.74
CA MET A 8 -6.04 11.99 -0.45
C MET A 8 -6.36 12.73 -1.75
N SER A 9 -7.46 13.49 -1.79
CA SER A 9 -7.82 14.31 -2.93
C SER A 9 -6.76 15.39 -3.19
N LEU A 10 -6.34 16.12 -2.18
CA LEU A 10 -5.27 17.11 -2.28
C LEU A 10 -3.94 16.49 -2.72
N PHE A 11 -3.61 15.31 -2.20
CA PHE A 11 -2.45 14.55 -2.64
C PHE A 11 -2.54 14.17 -4.12
N SER A 12 -3.71 13.71 -4.56
CA SER A 12 -3.94 13.38 -5.97
C SER A 12 -3.69 14.55 -6.92
N PHE A 13 -4.10 15.77 -6.54
CA PHE A 13 -4.00 16.95 -7.39
C PHE A 13 -2.69 17.73 -7.24
N LYS A 14 -2.14 17.82 -6.03
CA LYS A 14 -0.94 18.65 -5.73
C LYS A 14 0.36 17.88 -5.74
N ALA A 15 0.35 16.57 -5.44
CA ALA A 15 1.58 15.81 -5.39
C ALA A 15 2.09 15.46 -6.80
N PRO A 16 3.41 15.50 -7.04
CA PRO A 16 3.98 15.04 -8.30
C PRO A 16 3.61 13.56 -8.52
N ARG A 17 2.96 13.27 -9.65
CA ARG A 17 2.46 11.94 -10.01
C ARG A 17 1.44 11.34 -9.01
N GLY A 18 0.73 12.17 -8.23
CA GLY A 18 -0.20 11.74 -7.20
C GLY A 18 -1.28 10.81 -7.72
N LYS A 19 -1.90 11.11 -8.86
CA LYS A 19 -2.90 10.22 -9.49
C LYS A 19 -2.36 8.84 -9.83
N LYS A 20 -1.14 8.77 -10.39
CA LYS A 20 -0.50 7.49 -10.74
C LYS A 20 -0.18 6.66 -9.51
N SER A 21 0.31 7.30 -8.46
CA SER A 21 0.65 6.61 -7.20
C SER A 21 -0.59 6.10 -6.47
N LEU A 22 -1.69 6.87 -6.45
CA LEU A 22 -2.95 6.43 -5.85
C LEU A 22 -3.60 5.29 -6.65
N SER A 23 -3.53 5.34 -7.98
CA SER A 23 -3.97 4.22 -8.83
C SER A 23 -3.16 2.95 -8.54
N ALA A 24 -1.84 3.08 -8.35
CA ALA A 24 -0.99 1.96 -7.96
C ALA A 24 -1.32 1.42 -6.56
N LEU A 25 -1.61 2.30 -5.60
CA LEU A 25 -2.06 1.92 -4.26
C LEU A 25 -3.40 1.15 -4.32
N SER A 26 -4.36 1.66 -5.10
CA SER A 26 -5.63 0.96 -5.33
C SER A 26 -5.42 -0.41 -5.95
N GLY A 27 -4.55 -0.52 -6.96
CA GLY A 27 -4.17 -1.79 -7.57
C GLY A 27 -3.52 -2.76 -6.56
N ALA A 28 -2.63 -2.26 -5.70
CA ALA A 28 -2.01 -3.06 -4.66
C ALA A 28 -3.03 -3.57 -3.62
N ALA A 29 -3.94 -2.70 -3.18
CA ALA A 29 -5.01 -3.06 -2.26
C ALA A 29 -5.95 -4.13 -2.88
N CYS A 30 -6.35 -3.94 -4.14
CA CYS A 30 -7.17 -4.93 -4.86
C CYS A 30 -6.44 -6.27 -5.04
N ALA A 31 -5.14 -6.25 -5.36
CA ALA A 31 -4.37 -7.47 -5.56
C ALA A 31 -4.12 -8.28 -4.27
N THR A 32 -4.24 -7.67 -3.10
CA THR A 32 -3.99 -8.30 -1.80
C THR A 32 -5.28 -8.56 -1.02
N PHE A 33 -6.08 -7.54 -0.76
CA PHE A 33 -7.27 -7.67 0.09
C PHE A 33 -8.44 -8.37 -0.56
N LEU A 34 -8.63 -8.24 -1.89
CA LEU A 34 -9.70 -8.98 -2.56
C LEU A 34 -9.47 -10.49 -2.55
N PRO A 35 -8.29 -11.01 -2.95
CA PRO A 35 -8.03 -12.43 -2.82
C PRO A 35 -8.10 -12.91 -1.37
N GLU A 36 -7.61 -12.14 -0.39
CA GLU A 36 -7.76 -12.47 1.02
C GLU A 36 -9.24 -12.63 1.38
N ALA A 37 -10.06 -11.63 1.05
CA ALA A 37 -11.48 -11.64 1.38
C ALA A 37 -12.21 -12.84 0.76
N PHE A 38 -11.94 -13.14 -0.51
CA PHE A 38 -12.59 -14.27 -1.19
C PHE A 38 -12.06 -15.62 -0.72
N LEU A 39 -10.75 -15.80 -0.68
CA LEU A 39 -10.15 -17.11 -0.38
C LEU A 39 -10.25 -17.43 1.11
N ARG A 40 -10.00 -16.47 1.98
CA ARG A 40 -10.00 -16.71 3.42
C ARG A 40 -11.42 -16.80 3.99
N TYR A 41 -12.29 -15.85 3.66
CA TYR A 41 -13.60 -15.74 4.30
C TYR A 41 -14.72 -16.38 3.47
N ALA A 42 -14.78 -16.17 2.16
CA ALA A 42 -15.86 -16.71 1.36
C ALA A 42 -15.65 -18.21 1.07
N VAL A 43 -14.53 -18.60 0.49
CA VAL A 43 -14.30 -20.01 0.09
C VAL A 43 -13.77 -20.82 1.28
N GLY A 44 -12.70 -20.40 1.90
CA GLY A 44 -12.08 -21.10 3.03
C GLY A 44 -12.98 -21.19 4.25
N GLY A 45 -13.65 -20.08 4.59
CA GLY A 45 -14.56 -20.03 5.75
C GLY A 45 -15.85 -20.81 5.55
N VAL A 46 -16.51 -20.69 4.40
CA VAL A 46 -17.79 -21.37 4.11
C VAL A 46 -17.61 -22.86 3.90
N PHE A 47 -16.58 -23.26 3.19
CA PHE A 47 -16.33 -24.69 2.85
C PHE A 47 -15.38 -25.37 3.84
N HIS A 48 -14.93 -24.68 4.89
CA HIS A 48 -13.96 -25.17 5.89
C HIS A 48 -12.66 -25.73 5.24
N LEU A 49 -12.18 -25.05 4.22
CA LEU A 49 -10.95 -25.40 3.49
C LEU A 49 -9.76 -24.61 4.03
N ASP A 50 -9.11 -25.13 5.07
CA ASP A 50 -7.99 -24.47 5.74
C ASP A 50 -6.84 -24.07 4.79
N TYR A 51 -6.55 -24.92 3.81
CA TYR A 51 -5.51 -24.65 2.81
C TYR A 51 -5.84 -23.39 1.97
N VAL A 52 -7.10 -23.24 1.55
CA VAL A 52 -7.56 -22.08 0.76
C VAL A 52 -7.55 -20.83 1.63
N SER A 53 -7.93 -20.95 2.90
CA SER A 53 -7.87 -19.86 3.87
C SER A 53 -6.44 -19.34 4.08
N GLN A 54 -5.45 -20.25 4.20
CA GLN A 54 -4.03 -19.90 4.33
C GLN A 54 -3.49 -19.17 3.09
N ILE A 55 -3.90 -19.57 1.88
CA ILE A 55 -3.53 -18.86 0.65
C ILE A 55 -4.06 -17.42 0.71
N GLY A 56 -5.32 -17.24 1.08
CA GLY A 56 -5.92 -15.92 1.22
C GLY A 56 -5.17 -15.03 2.22
N GLU A 57 -4.86 -15.58 3.40
CA GLU A 57 -4.08 -14.89 4.43
C GLU A 57 -2.69 -14.48 3.95
N THR A 58 -2.02 -15.38 3.23
CA THR A 58 -0.71 -15.08 2.64
C THR A 58 -0.81 -13.90 1.66
N MET A 59 -1.80 -13.91 0.78
CA MET A 59 -1.99 -12.81 -0.18
C MET A 59 -2.29 -11.48 0.50
N GLY A 60 -3.11 -11.48 1.55
CA GLY A 60 -3.40 -10.28 2.34
C GLY A 60 -2.16 -9.70 3.04
N SER A 61 -1.28 -10.56 3.52
CA SER A 61 -0.04 -10.14 4.19
C SER A 61 0.99 -9.48 3.27
N LEU A 62 0.88 -9.65 1.95
CA LEU A 62 1.82 -9.14 0.95
C LEU A 62 1.51 -7.71 0.46
N GLY A 63 0.68 -6.96 1.19
CA GLY A 63 0.34 -5.58 0.84
C GLY A 63 1.55 -4.66 0.65
N GLY A 64 2.56 -4.81 1.50
CA GLY A 64 3.80 -4.03 1.41
C GLY A 64 4.60 -4.33 0.14
N LEU A 65 4.70 -5.61 -0.24
CA LEU A 65 5.32 -6.02 -1.50
C LEU A 65 4.55 -5.44 -2.70
N ALA A 66 3.23 -5.56 -2.69
CA ALA A 66 2.40 -5.08 -3.79
C ALA A 66 2.52 -3.56 -3.98
N ALA A 67 2.41 -2.77 -2.90
CA ALA A 67 2.60 -1.33 -2.97
C ALA A 67 4.03 -0.95 -3.38
N GLY A 68 5.02 -1.61 -2.78
CA GLY A 68 6.44 -1.39 -3.06
C GLY A 68 6.85 -1.66 -4.50
N ALA A 69 6.16 -2.58 -5.18
CA ALA A 69 6.41 -2.90 -6.59
C ALA A 69 5.58 -2.03 -7.54
N LEU A 70 4.27 -1.87 -7.29
CA LEU A 70 3.36 -1.21 -8.23
C LEU A 70 3.56 0.31 -8.30
N VAL A 71 3.96 0.95 -7.21
CA VAL A 71 4.18 2.41 -7.18
C VAL A 71 5.33 2.84 -8.09
N PRO A 72 6.55 2.26 -7.98
CA PRO A 72 7.64 2.62 -8.88
C PRO A 72 7.36 2.19 -10.32
N LEU A 73 6.67 1.06 -10.57
CA LEU A 73 6.20 0.67 -11.90
C LEU A 73 5.30 1.72 -12.53
N ALA A 74 4.35 2.29 -11.76
CA ALA A 74 3.48 3.36 -12.22
C ALA A 74 4.25 4.65 -12.57
N PHE A 75 5.44 4.83 -12.02
CA PHE A 75 6.34 5.94 -12.34
C PHE A 75 7.22 5.67 -13.57
N GLY A 76 7.18 4.47 -14.11
CA GLY A 76 7.98 4.07 -15.27
C GLY A 76 9.38 3.59 -14.90
N ILE A 77 9.61 3.24 -13.64
CA ILE A 77 10.86 2.62 -13.19
C ILE A 77 10.91 1.17 -13.70
N SER A 78 12.11 0.69 -14.02
CA SER A 78 12.33 -0.67 -14.49
C SER A 78 11.68 -1.71 -13.57
N PRO A 79 11.05 -2.77 -14.12
CA PRO A 79 10.40 -3.82 -13.34
C PRO A 79 11.32 -4.48 -12.32
N VAL A 80 12.60 -4.68 -12.67
CA VAL A 80 13.58 -5.31 -11.77
C VAL A 80 13.76 -4.47 -10.50
N PHE A 81 13.94 -3.16 -10.64
CA PHE A 81 14.10 -2.25 -9.51
C PHE A 81 12.83 -2.12 -8.68
N SER A 82 11.67 -2.11 -9.34
CA SER A 82 10.37 -2.09 -8.68
C SER A 82 10.13 -3.33 -7.83
N ILE A 83 10.52 -4.52 -8.32
CA ILE A 83 10.42 -5.76 -7.58
C ILE A 83 11.39 -5.78 -6.39
N ILE A 84 12.63 -5.31 -6.56
CA ILE A 84 13.59 -5.23 -5.45
C ILE A 84 13.07 -4.34 -4.33
N LEU A 85 12.48 -3.19 -4.68
CA LEU A 85 11.86 -2.32 -3.69
C LEU A 85 10.65 -2.97 -3.02
N GLY A 86 9.80 -3.66 -3.78
CA GLY A 86 8.68 -4.42 -3.23
C GLY A 86 9.12 -5.52 -2.25
N LEU A 87 10.12 -6.30 -2.62
CA LEU A 87 10.70 -7.35 -1.76
C LEU A 87 11.29 -6.76 -0.46
N SER A 88 11.88 -5.57 -0.54
CA SER A 88 12.42 -4.88 0.63
C SER A 88 11.34 -4.45 1.63
N LEU A 89 10.10 -4.28 1.17
CA LEU A 89 8.95 -3.84 1.96
C LEU A 89 7.96 -4.96 2.32
N ILE A 90 8.33 -6.23 2.11
CA ILE A 90 7.43 -7.38 2.30
C ILE A 90 6.84 -7.49 3.72
N LYS A 91 7.58 -7.05 4.73
CA LYS A 91 7.16 -7.06 6.15
C LYS A 91 6.48 -5.76 6.59
N VAL A 92 6.31 -4.81 5.70
CA VAL A 92 5.74 -3.50 5.97
C VAL A 92 4.26 -3.51 5.55
N SER A 93 3.38 -2.90 6.33
CA SER A 93 1.96 -2.78 5.99
C SER A 93 1.77 -1.94 4.72
N LEU A 94 0.64 -2.11 4.05
CA LEU A 94 0.34 -1.48 2.75
C LEU A 94 0.58 0.04 2.72
N LEU A 95 0.05 0.79 3.69
CA LEU A 95 0.14 2.26 3.69
C LEU A 95 1.55 2.80 4.00
N PRO A 96 2.26 2.33 5.04
CA PRO A 96 3.66 2.71 5.23
C PRO A 96 4.55 2.32 4.04
N ALA A 97 4.31 1.15 3.43
CA ALA A 97 5.02 0.71 2.24
C ALA A 97 4.75 1.61 1.04
N PHE A 98 3.49 2.04 0.84
CA PHE A 98 3.13 3.00 -0.19
C PHE A 98 3.90 4.31 -0.07
N ILE A 99 3.93 4.92 1.13
CA ILE A 99 4.63 6.18 1.37
C ILE A 99 6.14 6.01 1.14
N THR A 100 6.71 4.92 1.66
CA THR A 100 8.13 4.59 1.47
C THR A 100 8.46 4.40 -0.02
N ALA A 101 7.65 3.62 -0.74
CA ALA A 101 7.83 3.38 -2.17
C ALA A 101 7.67 4.67 -2.98
N TYR A 102 6.72 5.53 -2.63
CA TYR A 102 6.53 6.83 -3.27
C TYR A 102 7.79 7.70 -3.15
N LEU A 103 8.33 7.85 -1.95
CA LEU A 103 9.53 8.66 -1.70
C LEU A 103 10.76 8.06 -2.40
N LEU A 104 10.98 6.76 -2.25
CA LEU A 104 12.14 6.08 -2.84
C LEU A 104 12.07 6.00 -4.36
N SER A 105 10.89 6.02 -4.96
CA SER A 105 10.76 6.05 -6.42
C SER A 105 11.44 7.27 -7.04
N PHE A 106 11.42 8.43 -6.39
CA PHE A 106 12.16 9.60 -6.86
C PHE A 106 13.67 9.42 -6.73
N VAL A 107 14.12 8.78 -5.65
CA VAL A 107 15.55 8.50 -5.44
C VAL A 107 16.05 7.52 -6.49
N VAL A 108 15.30 6.44 -6.73
CA VAL A 108 15.65 5.41 -7.72
C VAL A 108 15.67 6.00 -9.13
N GLU A 109 14.69 6.83 -9.50
CA GLU A 109 14.67 7.51 -10.80
C GLU A 109 15.91 8.40 -11.00
N GLN A 110 16.33 9.08 -9.93
CA GLN A 110 17.51 9.93 -9.98
C GLN A 110 18.81 9.10 -10.08
N MET A 111 18.84 7.95 -9.40
CA MET A 111 19.96 7.02 -9.48
C MET A 111 20.08 6.42 -10.89
N GLN A 112 18.99 5.98 -11.50
CA GLN A 112 18.98 5.45 -12.87
C GLN A 112 19.51 6.44 -13.91
N LYS A 113 19.30 7.74 -13.71
CA LYS A 113 19.78 8.78 -14.62
C LYS A 113 21.27 9.10 -14.47
N ARG A 114 21.89 8.77 -13.34
CA ARG A 114 23.26 9.15 -13.01
C ARG A 114 24.25 8.00 -13.04
N ILE A 115 23.79 6.77 -12.93
CA ILE A 115 24.65 5.59 -12.85
C ILE A 115 24.74 4.97 -14.24
N PRO A 116 25.96 4.69 -14.75
CA PRO A 116 26.14 4.04 -16.06
C PRO A 116 25.60 2.61 -16.06
N GLU A 117 25.06 2.19 -17.21
CA GLU A 117 24.57 0.84 -17.45
C GLU A 117 25.63 -0.21 -17.11
N GLY A 118 25.27 -1.18 -16.28
CA GLY A 118 26.15 -2.28 -15.84
C GLY A 118 26.52 -2.25 -14.36
N ILE A 119 26.62 -1.08 -13.72
CA ILE A 119 26.87 -0.94 -12.28
C ILE A 119 25.57 -0.59 -11.53
N ASP A 120 24.58 -0.09 -12.24
CA ASP A 120 23.29 0.34 -11.70
C ASP A 120 22.60 -0.76 -10.91
N LEU A 121 22.58 -1.99 -11.43
CA LEU A 121 21.97 -3.15 -10.76
C LEU A 121 22.64 -3.47 -9.42
N LEU A 122 23.96 -3.43 -9.35
CA LEU A 122 24.73 -3.71 -8.13
C LEU A 122 24.46 -2.65 -7.05
N VAL A 123 24.47 -1.38 -7.45
CA VAL A 123 24.20 -0.26 -6.53
C VAL A 123 22.76 -0.34 -6.03
N VAL A 124 21.81 -0.64 -6.91
CA VAL A 124 20.40 -0.77 -6.56
C VAL A 124 20.16 -1.92 -5.58
N ILE A 125 20.74 -3.10 -5.83
CA ILE A 125 20.61 -4.26 -4.93
C ILE A 125 21.16 -3.99 -3.53
N LEU A 126 22.21 -3.19 -3.41
CA LEU A 126 22.81 -2.86 -2.12
C LEU A 126 22.12 -1.69 -1.41
N VAL A 127 21.81 -0.63 -2.14
CA VAL A 127 21.34 0.63 -1.56
C VAL A 127 19.83 0.62 -1.30
N ILE A 128 19.03 0.08 -2.23
CA ILE A 128 17.56 0.15 -2.11
C ILE A 128 17.03 -0.63 -0.90
N PRO A 129 17.42 -1.89 -0.61
CA PRO A 129 16.90 -2.59 0.56
C PRO A 129 17.25 -1.91 1.88
N VAL A 130 18.46 -1.37 1.98
CA VAL A 130 18.88 -0.64 3.18
C VAL A 130 18.12 0.67 3.33
N ALA A 131 18.02 1.46 2.26
CA ALA A 131 17.27 2.71 2.29
C ALA A 131 15.78 2.47 2.54
N ALA A 132 15.19 1.44 1.94
CA ALA A 132 13.80 1.07 2.13
C ALA A 132 13.51 0.68 3.59
N SER A 133 14.37 -0.13 4.19
CA SER A 133 14.24 -0.55 5.58
C SER A 133 14.37 0.61 6.55
N LEU A 134 15.31 1.52 6.32
CA LEU A 134 15.50 2.71 7.15
C LEU A 134 14.29 3.65 7.04
N VAL A 135 13.89 4.01 5.83
CA VAL A 135 12.75 4.91 5.60
C VAL A 135 11.46 4.30 6.12
N ALA A 136 11.20 3.02 5.87
CA ALA A 136 10.04 2.31 6.40
C ALA A 136 10.04 2.26 7.93
N GLY A 137 11.18 2.06 8.56
CA GLY A 137 11.34 2.06 10.02
C GLY A 137 10.94 3.38 10.67
N PHE A 138 11.15 4.52 10.00
CA PHE A 138 10.69 5.83 10.47
C PHE A 138 9.21 6.09 10.14
N ILE A 139 8.76 5.69 8.96
CA ILE A 139 7.39 5.97 8.48
C ILE A 139 6.37 5.07 9.18
N GLN A 140 6.70 3.79 9.38
CA GLN A 140 5.78 2.80 9.92
C GLN A 140 5.15 3.20 11.26
N PRO A 141 5.90 3.60 12.31
CA PRO A 141 5.29 3.97 13.59
C PRO A 141 4.39 5.21 13.48
N VAL A 142 4.76 6.17 12.64
CA VAL A 142 3.96 7.39 12.43
C VAL A 142 2.63 7.04 11.75
N VAL A 143 2.68 6.26 10.67
CA VAL A 143 1.47 5.88 9.92
C VAL A 143 0.57 4.97 10.75
N LEU A 144 1.14 4.00 11.46
CA LEU A 144 0.36 3.11 12.33
C LEU A 144 -0.32 3.89 13.46
N GLY A 145 0.35 4.86 14.08
CA GLY A 145 -0.26 5.73 15.08
C GLY A 145 -1.44 6.54 14.54
N VAL A 146 -1.33 7.08 13.32
CA VAL A 146 -2.45 7.76 12.65
C VAL A 146 -3.60 6.80 12.35
N LEU A 147 -3.30 5.60 11.87
CA LEU A 147 -4.33 4.58 11.58
C LEU A 147 -5.04 4.10 12.85
N GLU A 148 -4.33 3.99 13.96
CA GLU A 148 -4.90 3.60 15.25
C GLU A 148 -5.90 4.64 15.76
N VAL A 149 -5.57 5.93 15.65
CA VAL A 149 -6.47 7.03 15.98
C VAL A 149 -7.72 7.03 15.08
N ILE A 150 -7.54 6.83 13.77
CA ILE A 150 -8.65 6.75 12.82
C ILE A 150 -9.53 5.52 13.13
N GLY A 151 -8.91 4.35 13.34
CA GLY A 151 -9.61 3.12 13.68
C GLY A 151 -10.41 3.24 14.97
N GLY A 152 -9.82 3.80 16.02
CA GLY A 152 -10.51 4.07 17.29
C GLY A 152 -11.70 5.02 17.13
N THR A 153 -11.57 6.05 16.30
CA THR A 153 -12.67 6.97 16.00
C THR A 153 -13.81 6.27 15.25
N ILE A 154 -13.48 5.40 14.30
CA ILE A 154 -14.49 4.62 13.55
C ILE A 154 -15.22 3.65 14.49
N LEU A 155 -14.47 2.90 15.33
CA LEU A 155 -15.07 1.97 16.30
C LEU A 155 -16.01 2.69 17.27
N SER A 156 -15.59 3.82 17.82
CA SER A 156 -16.43 4.62 18.71
C SER A 156 -17.71 5.12 18.04
N ALA A 157 -17.65 5.43 16.73
CA ALA A 157 -18.82 5.85 15.98
C ALA A 157 -19.77 4.68 15.65
N VAL A 158 -19.23 3.48 15.44
CA VAL A 158 -20.03 2.24 15.23
C VAL A 158 -20.76 1.83 16.50
N ASP A 159 -20.12 1.92 17.66
CA ASP A 159 -20.72 1.62 18.96
C ASP A 159 -21.88 2.58 19.30
N GLY A 160 -21.82 3.81 18.79
CA GLY A 160 -22.90 4.80 19.00
C GLY A 160 -24.16 4.53 18.19
N ASN A 161 -24.04 4.25 16.89
CA ASN A 161 -25.18 3.91 16.02
C ASN A 161 -24.73 3.19 14.73
N PRO A 162 -24.82 1.85 14.72
CA PRO A 162 -24.33 1.06 13.58
C PRO A 162 -25.06 1.32 12.26
N TYR A 163 -26.32 1.74 12.29
CA TYR A 163 -27.08 2.04 11.07
C TYR A 163 -26.60 3.33 10.38
N VAL A 164 -26.34 4.37 11.16
CA VAL A 164 -25.79 5.63 10.64
C VAL A 164 -24.40 5.41 10.07
N MET A 165 -23.56 4.62 10.73
CA MET A 165 -22.21 4.29 10.25
C MET A 165 -22.25 3.45 8.98
N GLY A 166 -23.14 2.47 8.88
CA GLY A 166 -23.37 1.69 7.67
C GLY A 166 -23.80 2.55 6.48
N ALA A 167 -24.70 3.51 6.71
CA ALA A 167 -25.12 4.45 5.68
C ALA A 167 -23.98 5.38 5.22
N ILE A 168 -23.17 5.89 6.16
CA ILE A 168 -22.03 6.76 5.87
C ILE A 168 -20.97 6.00 5.07
N LEU A 169 -20.59 4.79 5.50
CA LEU A 169 -19.62 3.97 4.79
C LEU A 169 -20.12 3.53 3.43
N GLY A 170 -21.40 3.11 3.34
CA GLY A 170 -22.03 2.71 2.09
C GLY A 170 -22.16 3.84 1.07
N ALA A 171 -22.27 5.09 1.50
CA ALA A 171 -22.28 6.24 0.61
C ALA A 171 -20.86 6.67 0.19
N ILE A 172 -19.88 6.59 1.11
CA ILE A 172 -18.54 7.13 0.89
C ILE A 172 -17.66 6.16 0.09
N ILE A 173 -17.74 4.86 0.35
CA ILE A 173 -16.89 3.85 -0.33
C ILE A 173 -17.07 3.87 -1.85
N PRO A 174 -18.29 3.92 -2.43
CA PRO A 174 -18.45 4.02 -3.88
C PRO A 174 -17.92 5.33 -4.46
N ILE A 175 -18.04 6.45 -3.75
CA ILE A 175 -17.57 7.76 -4.21
C ILE A 175 -16.03 7.82 -4.25
N VAL A 176 -15.37 7.12 -3.35
CA VAL A 176 -13.90 7.07 -3.26
C VAL A 176 -13.32 6.03 -4.20
N GLY A 177 -14.11 4.99 -4.55
CA GLY A 177 -13.69 3.91 -5.46
C GLY A 177 -13.84 4.24 -6.95
N MET A 178 -14.46 5.38 -7.31
CA MET A 178 -14.48 5.91 -8.67
C MET A 178 -13.29 6.85 -8.92
#